data_49df12800e4855e93d031999b89490c0
#
_entry.id   49df12800e4855e93d031999b89490c0
#
_cell.length_a   1.000
_cell.length_b   1.000
_cell.length_c   1.000
_cell.angle_alpha   90.00
_cell.angle_beta   90.00
_cell.angle_gamma   90.00
#
_symmetry.space_group_name_H-M   'P 1'
#
loop_
_entity.id
_entity.type
_entity.pdbx_description
1 polymer ?
#
loop_
_entity_poly.entity_id
_entity_poly.type
_entity_poly.pdbx_seq_one_letter_code
_entity_poly.pdbx_strand_id
1 'polypeptide(L)'
;EYGAAGGRIYDGDGELERSAGTWPTVFSLVLDRLLARWPILRSGLEQRAHHYWNFGEWREVGWVTGAYLWVRRDAFERLSGFDRDIFMYYEDVDLCYRIREMGLQICFFPGATIMHYRNKAPVEDKRRKRMMYNGLYLFSRKHYSWRRKGLTLLIAYLLHKG
;
A
#
# COMPACT_ATOMS: atom_id res chain seq x y z
N GLU A 1 -5.70 -14.43 13.97
CA GLU A 1 -7.00 -14.22 13.33
C GLU A 1 -6.89 -13.08 12.32
N TYR A 2 -7.49 -13.23 11.11
CA TYR A 2 -7.38 -12.26 10.02
C TYR A 2 -8.58 -11.32 9.99
N GLY A 3 -8.31 -10.03 9.80
CA GLY A 3 -9.33 -8.99 9.67
C GLY A 3 -9.53 -8.52 8.23
N ALA A 4 -8.50 -8.69 7.39
CA ALA A 4 -8.60 -8.40 5.96
C ALA A 4 -7.70 -9.31 5.14
N ALA A 5 -8.04 -9.47 3.85
CA ALA A 5 -7.31 -10.26 2.88
C ALA A 5 -7.35 -9.59 1.50
N GLY A 6 -6.31 -9.82 0.71
CA GLY A 6 -6.25 -9.47 -0.70
C GLY A 6 -5.61 -10.56 -1.53
N GLY A 7 -5.58 -10.42 -2.84
CA GLY A 7 -5.04 -11.41 -3.75
C GLY A 7 -4.26 -10.79 -4.91
N ARG A 8 -3.96 -11.62 -5.90
CA ARG A 8 -3.30 -11.17 -7.13
C ARG A 8 -4.19 -10.27 -7.95
N ILE A 9 -3.59 -9.22 -8.46
CA ILE A 9 -4.24 -8.32 -9.42
C ILE A 9 -3.38 -8.29 -10.68
N TYR A 10 -4.00 -8.52 -11.81
CA TYR A 10 -3.39 -8.29 -13.11
C TYR A 10 -4.03 -7.08 -13.77
N ASP A 11 -3.26 -6.29 -14.47
CA ASP A 11 -3.79 -5.19 -15.28
C ASP A 11 -4.42 -5.68 -16.59
N GLY A 12 -4.92 -4.74 -17.41
CA GLY A 12 -5.55 -5.07 -18.69
C GLY A 12 -4.60 -5.68 -19.72
N ASP A 13 -3.31 -5.56 -19.53
CA ASP A 13 -2.26 -6.12 -20.39
C ASP A 13 -1.73 -7.47 -19.85
N GLY A 14 -2.27 -7.94 -18.70
CA GLY A 14 -1.91 -9.19 -18.08
C GLY A 14 -0.67 -9.11 -17.17
N GLU A 15 -0.18 -7.90 -16.92
CA GLU A 15 0.97 -7.69 -16.03
C GLU A 15 0.54 -7.69 -14.56
N LEU A 16 1.35 -8.32 -13.71
CA LEU A 16 1.08 -8.44 -12.28
C LEU A 16 1.26 -7.08 -11.59
N GLU A 17 0.19 -6.58 -10.98
CA GLU A 17 0.21 -5.35 -10.21
C GLU A 17 0.63 -5.59 -8.75
N ARG A 18 1.28 -4.61 -8.15
CA ARG A 18 1.55 -4.61 -6.72
C ARG A 18 0.25 -4.37 -5.95
N SER A 19 -0.28 -5.44 -5.34
CA SER A 19 -1.56 -5.44 -4.64
C SER A 19 -1.46 -5.51 -3.12
N ALA A 20 -0.23 -5.59 -2.58
CA ALA A 20 0.03 -5.66 -1.14
C ALA A 20 1.42 -5.14 -0.79
N GLY A 21 1.67 -4.88 0.48
CA GLY A 21 2.99 -4.42 0.93
C GLY A 21 3.13 -4.25 2.44
N THR A 22 4.29 -3.72 2.83
CA THR A 22 4.58 -3.30 4.21
C THR A 22 4.13 -1.86 4.46
N TRP A 23 4.15 -1.44 5.72
CA TRP A 23 3.80 -0.07 6.08
C TRP A 23 4.71 0.97 5.41
N PRO A 24 4.19 2.15 5.04
CA PRO A 24 4.96 3.20 4.37
C PRO A 24 5.90 3.92 5.35
N THR A 25 6.98 3.25 5.72
CA THR A 25 8.04 3.81 6.57
C THR A 25 9.06 4.59 5.75
N VAL A 26 9.90 5.39 6.40
CA VAL A 26 11.06 6.05 5.78
C VAL A 26 11.92 5.04 5.01
N PHE A 27 12.22 3.91 5.64
CA PHE A 27 13.01 2.85 5.02
C PHE A 27 12.34 2.30 3.76
N SER A 28 11.04 2.01 3.83
CA SER A 28 10.30 1.48 2.67
C SER A 28 10.24 2.48 1.51
N LEU A 29 10.02 3.76 1.79
CA LEU A 29 9.98 4.80 0.75
C LEU A 29 11.34 5.02 0.08
N VAL A 30 12.43 5.02 0.84
CA VAL A 30 13.80 5.12 0.30
C VAL A 30 14.13 3.88 -0.52
N LEU A 31 13.82 2.71 0.00
CA LEU A 31 14.05 1.45 -0.71
C LEU A 31 13.28 1.39 -2.03
N ASP A 32 12.00 1.76 -2.04
CA ASP A 32 11.19 1.85 -3.26
C ASP A 32 11.87 2.72 -4.34
N ARG A 33 12.39 3.86 -3.93
CA ARG A 33 13.05 4.79 -4.87
C ARG A 33 14.38 4.25 -5.38
N LEU A 34 15.19 3.66 -4.52
CA LEU A 34 16.47 3.05 -4.93
C LEU A 34 16.25 1.90 -5.91
N LEU A 35 15.29 1.02 -5.62
CA LEU A 35 14.95 -0.10 -6.48
C LEU A 35 14.34 0.33 -7.82
N ALA A 36 13.54 1.40 -7.83
CA ALA A 36 13.02 1.98 -9.07
C ALA A 36 14.12 2.56 -9.97
N ARG A 37 15.21 3.10 -9.38
CA ARG A 37 16.31 3.71 -10.13
C ARG A 37 17.36 2.70 -10.59
N TRP A 38 17.47 1.56 -9.89
CA TRP A 38 18.53 0.57 -10.13
C TRP A 38 17.93 -0.84 -10.26
N PRO A 39 17.38 -1.18 -11.44
CA PRO A 39 16.70 -2.46 -11.68
C PRO A 39 17.55 -3.70 -11.40
N ILE A 40 18.88 -3.58 -11.55
CA ILE A 40 19.85 -4.69 -11.32
C ILE A 40 19.91 -5.06 -9.83
N LEU A 41 19.74 -4.09 -8.91
CA LEU A 41 19.70 -4.35 -7.47
C LEU A 41 18.35 -4.94 -7.02
N ARG A 42 17.36 -4.84 -7.90
CA ARG A 42 15.99 -5.27 -7.65
C ARG A 42 15.92 -6.78 -7.38
N SER A 43 16.55 -7.60 -8.21
CA SER A 43 16.46 -9.06 -8.11
C SER A 43 17.09 -9.67 -6.85
N GLY A 44 18.11 -9.04 -6.26
CA GLY A 44 18.77 -9.55 -5.04
C GLY A 44 18.19 -9.02 -3.72
N LEU A 45 17.65 -7.80 -3.72
CA LEU A 45 17.05 -7.16 -2.56
C LEU A 45 15.56 -7.46 -2.42
N GLU A 46 14.87 -7.77 -3.51
CA GLU A 46 13.46 -8.13 -3.54
C GLU A 46 13.13 -9.37 -2.70
N GLN A 47 14.01 -10.36 -2.71
CA GLN A 47 13.82 -11.58 -1.91
C GLN A 47 14.06 -11.37 -0.41
N ARG A 48 14.88 -10.38 -0.02
CA ARG A 48 15.24 -10.12 1.39
C ARG A 48 14.39 -9.04 2.06
N ALA A 49 13.96 -8.05 1.31
CA ALA A 49 13.02 -7.06 1.82
C ALA A 49 11.60 -7.55 1.54
N HIS A 50 10.78 -7.76 2.57
CA HIS A 50 9.35 -8.10 2.47
C HIS A 50 8.52 -7.12 1.60
N HIS A 51 9.17 -6.27 0.89
CA HIS A 51 8.62 -5.16 0.13
C HIS A 51 8.27 -5.54 -1.31
N TYR A 52 9.07 -6.45 -1.88
CA TYR A 52 8.88 -6.96 -3.22
C TYR A 52 9.04 -8.47 -3.18
N TRP A 53 7.95 -9.21 -3.21
CA TRP A 53 7.98 -10.65 -3.48
C TRP A 53 7.19 -10.92 -4.77
N ASN A 54 7.33 -12.10 -5.30
CA ASN A 54 6.72 -12.48 -6.58
C ASN A 54 5.19 -12.70 -6.50
N PHE A 55 4.55 -12.37 -5.37
CA PHE A 55 3.13 -12.62 -5.11
C PHE A 55 2.71 -14.09 -5.35
N GLY A 56 3.65 -15.02 -5.23
CA GLY A 56 3.45 -16.46 -5.45
C GLY A 56 3.01 -17.23 -4.22
N GLU A 57 3.24 -16.67 -3.03
CA GLU A 57 3.04 -17.36 -1.75
C GLU A 57 2.06 -16.59 -0.87
N TRP A 58 1.34 -17.36 -0.03
CA TRP A 58 0.59 -16.75 1.07
C TRP A 58 1.53 -16.03 2.04
N ARG A 59 1.11 -14.85 2.50
CA ARG A 59 1.93 -14.05 3.41
C ARG A 59 1.09 -13.10 4.26
N GLU A 60 1.52 -12.90 5.51
CA GLU A 60 1.09 -11.74 6.27
C GLU A 60 1.72 -10.48 5.72
N VAL A 61 0.90 -9.44 5.57
CA VAL A 61 1.30 -8.16 4.96
C VAL A 61 0.87 -6.98 5.83
N GLY A 62 1.39 -5.81 5.55
CA GLY A 62 0.92 -4.58 6.20
C GLY A 62 -0.43 -4.14 5.65
N TRP A 63 -0.56 -4.14 4.35
CA TRP A 63 -1.76 -3.70 3.65
C TRP A 63 -2.00 -4.49 2.37
N VAL A 64 -3.24 -4.49 1.91
CA VAL A 64 -3.67 -4.94 0.59
C VAL A 64 -4.47 -3.82 -0.07
N THR A 65 -4.41 -3.72 -1.41
CA THR A 65 -5.05 -2.62 -2.14
C THR A 65 -6.58 -2.72 -2.14
N GLY A 66 -7.24 -1.57 -2.08
CA GLY A 66 -8.69 -1.45 -2.15
C GLY A 66 -9.34 -1.99 -3.42
N ALA A 67 -8.56 -2.15 -4.51
CA ALA A 67 -9.05 -2.75 -5.75
C ALA A 67 -9.43 -4.23 -5.59
N TYR A 68 -8.83 -4.93 -4.63
CA TYR A 68 -9.18 -6.31 -4.27
C TYR A 68 -8.97 -6.54 -2.77
N LEU A 69 -9.94 -6.11 -1.97
CA LEU A 69 -9.90 -6.10 -0.53
C LEU A 69 -11.13 -6.81 0.05
N TRP A 70 -10.89 -7.88 0.78
CA TRP A 70 -11.87 -8.55 1.62
C TRP A 70 -11.65 -8.11 3.06
N VAL A 71 -12.73 -7.72 3.72
CA VAL A 71 -12.70 -7.27 5.12
C VAL A 71 -13.75 -8.00 5.93
N ARG A 72 -13.40 -8.41 7.13
CA ARG A 72 -14.37 -8.91 8.10
C ARG A 72 -15.41 -7.83 8.38
N ARG A 73 -16.67 -8.21 8.29
CA ARG A 73 -17.80 -7.29 8.48
C ARG A 73 -17.75 -6.58 9.84
N ASP A 74 -17.56 -7.34 10.92
CA ASP A 74 -17.51 -6.80 12.27
C ASP A 74 -16.36 -5.80 12.47
N ALA A 75 -15.19 -6.07 11.89
CA ALA A 75 -14.06 -5.15 11.92
C ALA A 75 -14.37 -3.86 11.11
N PHE A 76 -14.94 -4.00 9.92
CA PHE A 76 -15.31 -2.86 9.08
C PHE A 76 -16.35 -1.95 9.74
N GLU A 77 -17.39 -2.55 10.34
CA GLU A 77 -18.47 -1.82 11.03
C GLU A 77 -17.94 -1.11 12.29
N ARG A 78 -17.12 -1.78 13.11
CA ARG A 78 -16.49 -1.19 14.31
C ARG A 78 -15.57 -0.01 13.98
N LEU A 79 -14.90 -0.05 12.83
CA LEU A 79 -14.05 1.03 12.35
C LEU A 79 -14.81 2.13 11.60
N SER A 80 -16.12 1.98 11.40
CA SER A 80 -16.96 2.86 10.58
C SER A 80 -16.47 2.98 9.13
N GLY A 81 -15.87 1.92 8.60
CA GLY A 81 -15.41 1.83 7.22
C GLY A 81 -14.13 2.58 6.93
N PHE A 82 -14.03 3.08 5.70
CA PHE A 82 -12.91 3.93 5.26
C PHE A 82 -12.93 5.30 5.93
N ASP A 83 -11.74 5.87 6.12
CA ASP A 83 -11.63 7.25 6.62
C ASP A 83 -12.07 8.25 5.54
N ARG A 84 -13.04 9.11 5.89
CA ARG A 84 -13.60 10.11 4.97
C ARG A 84 -12.63 11.21 4.56
N ASP A 85 -11.60 11.45 5.36
CA ASP A 85 -10.56 12.44 5.07
C ASP A 85 -9.56 11.94 4.02
N ILE A 86 -9.43 10.62 3.84
CA ILE A 86 -8.53 9.99 2.87
C ILE A 86 -9.35 9.49 1.69
N PHE A 87 -9.58 10.35 0.69
CA PHE A 87 -10.47 10.06 -0.42
C PHE A 87 -9.91 9.04 -1.42
N MET A 88 -8.60 9.13 -1.74
CA MET A 88 -7.96 8.25 -2.73
C MET A 88 -6.47 8.17 -2.46
N TYR A 89 -5.93 6.95 -2.59
CA TYR A 89 -4.61 6.51 -2.17
C TYR A 89 -4.40 6.61 -0.65
N TYR A 90 -3.91 5.53 -0.06
CA TYR A 90 -3.73 5.32 1.38
C TYR A 90 -5.02 5.11 2.19
N GLU A 91 -6.22 5.16 1.60
CA GLU A 91 -7.47 4.80 2.28
C GLU A 91 -7.48 3.31 2.67
N ASP A 92 -6.96 2.46 1.81
CA ASP A 92 -6.77 1.03 2.02
C ASP A 92 -5.67 0.74 3.04
N VAL A 93 -4.55 1.45 2.96
CA VAL A 93 -3.46 1.38 3.94
C VAL A 93 -3.96 1.81 5.34
N ASP A 94 -4.73 2.89 5.43
CA ASP A 94 -5.31 3.37 6.68
C ASP A 94 -6.28 2.35 7.28
N LEU A 95 -7.17 1.79 6.47
CA LEU A 95 -8.10 0.76 6.93
C LEU A 95 -7.37 -0.48 7.45
N CYS A 96 -6.40 -0.98 6.69
CA CYS A 96 -5.56 -2.12 7.11
C CYS A 96 -4.80 -1.81 8.40
N TYR A 97 -4.28 -0.60 8.55
CA TYR A 97 -3.59 -0.17 9.77
C TYR A 97 -4.52 -0.19 10.99
N ARG A 98 -5.72 0.37 10.87
CA ARG A 98 -6.72 0.36 11.95
C ARG A 98 -7.21 -1.04 12.30
N ILE A 99 -7.35 -1.94 11.31
CA ILE A 99 -7.65 -3.36 11.53
C ILE A 99 -6.51 -4.02 12.34
N ARG A 100 -5.27 -3.70 12.02
CA ARG A 100 -4.11 -4.19 12.75
C ARG A 100 -4.07 -3.71 14.19
N GLU A 101 -4.46 -2.47 14.45
CA GLU A 101 -4.57 -1.92 15.82
C GLU A 101 -5.67 -2.61 16.66
N MET A 102 -6.65 -3.26 16.03
CA MET A 102 -7.61 -4.15 16.71
C MET A 102 -7.02 -5.53 17.07
N GLY A 103 -5.74 -5.79 16.78
CA GLY A 103 -5.10 -7.08 17.00
C GLY A 103 -5.35 -8.12 15.90
N LEU A 104 -5.96 -7.72 14.78
CA LEU A 104 -6.22 -8.60 13.63
C LEU A 104 -5.10 -8.52 12.60
N GLN A 105 -4.85 -9.62 11.88
CA GLN A 105 -3.84 -9.71 10.85
C GLN A 105 -4.41 -9.35 9.47
N ILE A 106 -3.51 -8.94 8.55
CA ILE A 106 -3.83 -8.75 7.14
C ILE A 106 -3.07 -9.82 6.36
N CYS A 107 -3.72 -10.52 5.44
CA CYS A 107 -3.05 -11.52 4.63
C CYS A 107 -3.20 -11.27 3.11
N PHE A 108 -2.20 -11.72 2.39
CA PHE A 108 -2.23 -11.86 0.95
C PHE A 108 -2.40 -13.34 0.58
N PHE A 109 -3.40 -13.65 -0.24
CA PHE A 109 -3.71 -15.00 -0.68
C PHE A 109 -3.53 -15.14 -2.21
N PRO A 110 -2.49 -15.84 -2.68
CA PRO A 110 -2.16 -15.92 -4.10
C PRO A 110 -3.14 -16.73 -4.93
N GLY A 111 -3.97 -17.57 -4.29
CA GLY A 111 -5.00 -18.35 -4.98
C GLY A 111 -6.21 -17.55 -5.43
N ALA A 112 -6.37 -16.30 -4.94
CA ALA A 112 -7.42 -15.39 -5.36
C ALA A 112 -6.85 -14.38 -6.36
N THR A 113 -7.49 -14.25 -7.53
CA THR A 113 -7.00 -13.43 -8.64
C THR A 113 -8.12 -12.63 -9.28
N ILE A 114 -7.84 -11.38 -9.64
CA ILE A 114 -8.72 -10.55 -10.46
C ILE A 114 -7.95 -9.86 -11.60
N MET A 115 -8.70 -9.42 -12.62
CA MET A 115 -8.24 -8.45 -13.61
C MET A 115 -8.75 -7.06 -13.21
N HIS A 116 -7.84 -6.08 -13.14
CA HIS A 116 -8.16 -4.71 -12.79
C HIS A 116 -7.93 -3.80 -13.99
N TYR A 117 -8.98 -3.58 -14.75
CA TYR A 117 -8.94 -2.65 -15.88
C TYR A 117 -8.90 -1.23 -15.35
N ARG A 118 -7.71 -0.72 -15.10
CA ARG A 118 -7.55 0.69 -14.75
C ARG A 118 -8.14 1.54 -15.84
N ASN A 119 -9.03 2.45 -15.45
CA ASN A 119 -9.57 3.41 -16.40
C ASN A 119 -8.38 4.18 -17.00
N LYS A 120 -8.13 3.98 -18.32
CA LYS A 120 -7.03 4.60 -19.08
C LYS A 120 -7.23 6.12 -19.26
N ALA A 121 -8.27 6.70 -18.63
CA ALA A 121 -8.37 8.15 -18.56
C ALA A 121 -7.08 8.69 -17.90
N PRO A 122 -6.29 9.49 -18.60
CA PRO A 122 -5.03 10.00 -18.09
C PRO A 122 -5.36 10.95 -16.92
N VAL A 123 -5.38 10.40 -15.72
CA VAL A 123 -5.22 11.26 -14.56
C VAL A 123 -3.82 11.85 -14.73
N GLU A 124 -3.77 13.15 -14.95
CA GLU A 124 -2.51 13.88 -15.09
C GLU A 124 -1.54 13.40 -14.00
N ASP A 125 -0.35 12.97 -14.39
CA ASP A 125 0.63 12.38 -13.45
C ASP A 125 0.87 13.28 -12.22
N LYS A 126 0.82 14.58 -12.40
CA LYS A 126 0.93 15.57 -11.31
C LYS A 126 -0.23 15.47 -10.32
N ARG A 127 -1.46 15.29 -10.81
CA ARG A 127 -2.65 15.13 -9.96
C ARG A 127 -2.56 13.84 -9.15
N ARG A 128 -2.20 12.73 -9.78
CA ARG A 128 -2.01 11.43 -9.11
C ARG A 128 -0.94 11.51 -8.02
N LYS A 129 0.24 12.07 -8.35
CA LYS A 129 1.33 12.28 -7.38
C LYS A 129 0.88 13.14 -6.19
N ARG A 130 0.14 14.21 -6.45
CA ARG A 130 -0.41 15.08 -5.39
C ARG A 130 -1.38 14.33 -4.48
N MET A 131 -2.27 13.50 -5.04
CA MET A 131 -3.22 12.71 -4.26
C MET A 131 -2.51 11.66 -3.41
N MET A 132 -1.52 10.95 -3.97
CA MET A 132 -0.68 10.00 -3.22
C MET A 132 0.08 10.67 -2.07
N TYR A 133 0.67 11.86 -2.31
CA TYR A 133 1.35 12.62 -1.26
C TYR A 133 0.38 13.06 -0.15
N ASN A 134 -0.80 13.53 -0.54
CA ASN A 134 -1.85 13.91 0.42
C ASN A 134 -2.31 12.72 1.27
N GLY A 135 -2.54 11.57 0.66
CA GLY A 135 -2.90 10.35 1.39
C GLY A 135 -1.81 9.92 2.37
N LEU A 136 -0.54 9.90 1.94
CA LEU A 136 0.60 9.63 2.83
C LEU A 136 0.70 10.65 3.97
N TYR A 137 0.46 11.94 3.69
CA TYR A 137 0.47 12.99 4.70
C TYR A 137 -0.59 12.74 5.77
N LEU A 138 -1.85 12.50 5.35
CA LEU A 138 -2.97 12.26 6.26
C LEU A 138 -2.76 10.99 7.07
N PHE A 139 -2.37 9.90 6.43
CA PHE A 139 -1.99 8.65 7.10
C PHE A 139 -0.89 8.86 8.15
N SER A 140 0.21 9.50 7.76
CA SER A 140 1.34 9.76 8.66
C SER A 140 0.97 10.67 9.83
N ARG A 141 0.15 11.69 9.57
CA ARG A 141 -0.37 12.59 10.61
C ARG A 141 -1.19 11.85 11.66
N LYS A 142 -1.96 10.86 11.23
CA LYS A 142 -2.89 10.11 12.06
C LYS A 142 -2.18 9.03 12.88
N HIS A 143 -1.24 8.29 12.26
CA HIS A 143 -0.72 7.05 12.82
C HIS A 143 0.74 7.11 13.29
N TYR A 144 1.52 8.12 12.89
CA TYR A 144 2.91 8.20 13.25
C TYR A 144 3.20 9.23 14.33
N SER A 145 4.14 8.89 15.25
CA SER A 145 4.69 9.88 16.18
C SER A 145 5.31 11.06 15.41
N TRP A 146 5.39 12.22 16.03
CA TRP A 146 5.89 13.45 15.38
C TRP A 146 7.27 13.29 14.71
N ARG A 147 8.18 12.51 15.33
CA ARG A 147 9.52 12.24 14.76
C ARG A 147 9.44 11.41 13.49
N ARG A 148 8.70 10.29 13.50
CA ARG A 148 8.50 9.42 12.32
C ARG A 148 7.76 10.16 11.22
N LYS A 149 6.71 10.91 11.57
CA LYS A 149 5.93 11.70 10.63
C LYS A 149 6.80 12.72 9.88
N GLY A 150 7.56 13.55 10.60
CA GLY A 150 8.40 14.59 10.00
C GLY A 150 9.41 14.00 9.01
N LEU A 151 10.09 12.93 9.39
CA LEU A 151 11.09 12.28 8.53
C LEU A 151 10.44 11.58 7.32
N THR A 152 9.31 10.90 7.51
CA THR A 152 8.58 10.24 6.41
C THR A 152 8.13 11.27 5.36
N LEU A 153 7.57 12.39 5.80
CA LEU A 153 7.09 13.45 4.91
C LEU A 153 8.22 14.20 4.21
N LEU A 154 9.31 14.47 4.91
CA LEU A 154 10.49 15.10 4.30
C LEU A 154 11.06 14.23 3.19
N ILE A 155 11.23 12.94 3.43
CA ILE A 155 11.74 12.01 2.43
C ILE A 155 10.74 11.87 1.28
N ALA A 156 9.45 11.70 1.55
CA ALA A 156 8.44 11.67 0.50
C ALA A 156 8.49 12.94 -0.37
N TYR A 157 8.60 14.13 0.23
CA TYR A 157 8.76 15.38 -0.50
C TYR A 157 10.00 15.41 -1.38
N LEU A 158 11.16 15.02 -0.85
CA LEU A 158 12.42 14.99 -1.62
C LEU A 158 12.36 13.99 -2.78
N LEU A 159 11.73 12.84 -2.57
CA LEU A 159 11.58 11.80 -3.58
C LEU A 159 10.59 12.16 -4.69
N HIS A 160 9.63 13.05 -4.43
CA HIS A 160 8.64 13.46 -5.42
C HIS A 160 9.02 14.73 -6.20
N LYS A 161 10.04 15.47 -5.76
CA LYS A 161 10.56 16.64 -6.47
C LYS A 161 11.52 16.30 -7.63
N GLY A 162 12.05 15.11 -7.68
CA GLY A 162 12.92 14.58 -8.76
C GLY A 162 12.17 13.60 -9.64
#